data_a4a1b733aa38f523198f0c2fe16f90a1
#
_entry.id   a4a1b733aa38f523198f0c2fe16f90a1
#
_cell.length_a   1.000
_cell.length_b   1.000
_cell.length_c   1.000
_cell.angle_alpha   90.00
_cell.angle_beta   90.00
_cell.angle_gamma   90.00
#
_symmetry.space_group_name_H-M   'P 1'
#
loop_
_entity.id
_entity.type
_entity.pdbx_description
1 polymer ?
#
loop_
_entity_poly.entity_id
_entity_poly.type
_entity_poly.pdbx_seq_one_letter_code
_entity_poly.pdbx_strand_id
1 'polypeptide(L)'
;MGLDLDYYAGQTPLNEAECEGLKITTISTKGELDEFEQKYIEQAIQWTIGKKIKIDLLLSEQFIKSLHKRMYSGVWKWAGVFRKSEKNIGIESWKISTELKMLLDDVKYWIENESYSDDEIAIRFKHRIVSIHCFPNGNGRHSRLMADLIAEKVFDRKIFTWGQSNSNLPSESDERSKYLQALKKADRGDFGDLLEFARS
;
A
#
# COMPACT_ATOMS: atom_id res chain seq x y z
N MET A 1 0.54 -17.70 -24.51
CA MET A 1 -0.49 -17.85 -23.45
C MET A 1 -0.45 -16.58 -22.64
N GLY A 2 -1.58 -15.87 -22.52
CA GLY A 2 -1.66 -14.66 -21.70
C GLY A 2 -1.81 -15.03 -20.22
N LEU A 3 -1.35 -14.14 -19.34
CA LEU A 3 -1.58 -14.23 -17.91
C LEU A 3 -3.09 -14.08 -17.67
N ASP A 4 -3.72 -15.09 -17.09
CA ASP A 4 -5.13 -15.06 -16.74
C ASP A 4 -5.28 -14.48 -15.34
N LEU A 5 -5.85 -13.27 -15.26
CA LEU A 5 -6.00 -12.50 -14.04
C LEU A 5 -7.49 -12.23 -13.79
N ASP A 6 -8.08 -13.06 -12.96
CA ASP A 6 -9.38 -12.76 -12.38
C ASP A 6 -9.23 -11.71 -11.28
N TYR A 7 -9.93 -10.57 -11.42
CA TYR A 7 -9.89 -9.47 -10.46
C TYR A 7 -11.16 -9.42 -9.61
N TYR A 8 -10.97 -9.40 -8.31
CA TYR A 8 -12.07 -9.18 -7.35
C TYR A 8 -12.37 -7.69 -7.15
N ALA A 9 -13.55 -7.38 -6.62
CA ALA A 9 -13.93 -6.02 -6.28
C ALA A 9 -12.87 -5.30 -5.43
N GLY A 10 -12.52 -4.06 -5.81
CA GLY A 10 -11.47 -3.26 -5.16
C GLY A 10 -10.03 -3.62 -5.55
N GLN A 11 -9.82 -4.49 -6.52
CA GLN A 11 -8.52 -4.67 -7.16
C GLN A 11 -8.38 -3.74 -8.38
N THR A 12 -7.14 -3.39 -8.71
CA THR A 12 -6.82 -2.55 -9.87
C THR A 12 -6.30 -3.44 -10.98
N PRO A 13 -7.00 -3.55 -12.10
CA PRO A 13 -6.54 -4.32 -13.25
C PRO A 13 -5.24 -3.76 -13.83
N LEU A 14 -4.35 -4.67 -14.23
CA LEU A 14 -3.20 -4.34 -15.06
C LEU A 14 -3.65 -4.25 -16.52
N ASN A 15 -3.13 -3.26 -17.24
CA ASN A 15 -3.28 -3.22 -18.69
C ASN A 15 -2.24 -4.13 -19.37
N GLU A 16 -2.38 -4.32 -20.68
CA GLU A 16 -1.53 -5.23 -21.45
C GLU A 16 -0.03 -4.86 -21.34
N ALA A 17 0.32 -3.59 -21.50
CA ALA A 17 1.70 -3.11 -21.38
C ALA A 17 2.29 -3.32 -19.97
N GLU A 18 1.46 -3.25 -18.93
CA GLU A 18 1.87 -3.54 -17.56
C GLU A 18 2.07 -5.03 -17.33
N CYS A 19 1.23 -5.88 -17.94
CA CYS A 19 1.40 -7.35 -17.94
C CYS A 19 2.68 -7.79 -18.64
N GLU A 20 3.12 -7.13 -19.71
CA GLU A 20 4.42 -7.34 -20.35
C GLU A 20 5.61 -7.08 -19.43
N GLY A 21 5.36 -6.36 -18.33
CA GLY A 21 6.31 -6.13 -17.25
C GLY A 21 6.61 -7.36 -16.39
N LEU A 22 5.88 -8.47 -16.54
CA LEU A 22 6.11 -9.71 -15.80
C LEU A 22 7.49 -10.29 -16.15
N LYS A 23 8.27 -10.63 -15.11
CA LYS A 23 9.63 -11.20 -15.26
C LYS A 23 9.63 -12.72 -15.28
N ILE A 24 8.66 -13.33 -14.61
CA ILE A 24 8.58 -14.79 -14.42
C ILE A 24 7.55 -15.32 -15.42
N THR A 25 8.04 -15.74 -16.57
CA THR A 25 7.20 -16.16 -17.71
C THR A 25 6.46 -17.48 -17.48
N THR A 26 6.79 -18.20 -16.42
CA THR A 26 6.10 -19.45 -16.03
C THR A 26 4.82 -19.22 -15.23
N ILE A 27 4.61 -18.01 -14.72
CA ILE A 27 3.37 -17.65 -14.02
C ILE A 27 2.24 -17.56 -15.05
N SER A 28 1.19 -18.31 -14.82
CA SER A 28 0.01 -18.38 -15.69
C SER A 28 -1.30 -17.99 -14.97
N THR A 29 -1.34 -18.11 -13.66
CA THR A 29 -2.53 -17.86 -12.86
C THR A 29 -2.33 -16.72 -11.85
N LYS A 30 -3.46 -16.15 -11.39
CA LYS A 30 -3.46 -15.13 -10.32
C LYS A 30 -2.91 -15.68 -9.00
N GLY A 31 -3.24 -16.94 -8.66
CA GLY A 31 -2.74 -17.59 -7.44
C GLY A 31 -1.22 -17.70 -7.42
N GLU A 32 -0.62 -18.20 -8.51
CA GLU A 32 0.85 -18.26 -8.65
C GLU A 32 1.48 -16.88 -8.53
N LEU A 33 0.88 -15.86 -9.17
CA LEU A 33 1.36 -14.48 -9.08
C LEU A 33 1.35 -13.99 -7.63
N ASP A 34 0.26 -14.22 -6.90
CA ASP A 34 0.11 -13.78 -5.51
C ASP A 34 1.14 -14.46 -4.59
N GLU A 35 1.44 -15.75 -4.79
CA GLU A 35 2.47 -16.46 -4.03
C GLU A 35 3.87 -15.87 -4.27
N PHE A 36 4.23 -15.60 -5.52
CA PHE A 36 5.51 -14.97 -5.84
C PHE A 36 5.60 -13.55 -5.27
N GLU A 37 4.55 -12.74 -5.41
CA GLU A 37 4.51 -11.40 -4.82
C GLU A 37 4.64 -11.45 -3.31
N GLN A 38 3.91 -12.36 -2.63
CA GLN A 38 3.97 -12.53 -1.19
C GLN A 38 5.39 -12.81 -0.69
N LYS A 39 6.11 -13.70 -1.37
CA LYS A 39 7.53 -14.00 -1.05
C LYS A 39 8.40 -12.74 -1.02
N TYR A 40 8.28 -11.87 -2.01
CA TYR A 40 9.09 -10.64 -2.08
C TYR A 40 8.60 -9.57 -1.09
N ILE A 41 7.31 -9.53 -0.78
CA ILE A 41 6.76 -8.67 0.28
C ILE A 41 7.34 -9.08 1.64
N GLU A 42 7.39 -10.37 1.95
CA GLU A 42 8.01 -10.88 3.19
C GLU A 42 9.49 -10.51 3.29
N GLN A 43 10.24 -10.62 2.19
CA GLN A 43 11.63 -10.17 2.14
C GLN A 43 11.76 -8.66 2.35
N ALA A 44 10.84 -7.86 1.84
CA ALA A 44 10.81 -6.41 2.06
C ALA A 44 10.50 -6.09 3.54
N ILE A 45 9.57 -6.81 4.17
CA ILE A 45 9.28 -6.69 5.60
C ILE A 45 10.53 -7.05 6.42
N GLN A 46 11.14 -8.19 6.15
CA GLN A 46 12.39 -8.62 6.83
C GLN A 46 13.50 -7.58 6.70
N TRP A 47 13.59 -6.92 5.54
CA TRP A 47 14.55 -5.85 5.35
C TRP A 47 14.31 -4.64 6.25
N THR A 48 13.08 -4.35 6.69
CA THR A 48 12.75 -3.22 7.58
C THR A 48 12.99 -3.52 9.06
N ILE A 49 13.01 -4.82 9.44
CA ILE A 49 13.17 -5.25 10.83
C ILE A 49 14.53 -4.80 11.38
N GLY A 50 14.53 -4.25 12.58
CA GLY A 50 15.74 -3.80 13.27
C GLY A 50 16.42 -2.56 12.68
N LYS A 51 15.93 -2.01 11.57
CA LYS A 51 16.52 -0.81 10.98
C LYS A 51 16.00 0.45 11.65
N LYS A 52 16.93 1.33 11.99
CA LYS A 52 16.61 2.72 12.35
C LYS A 52 16.46 3.52 11.06
N ILE A 53 15.22 3.85 10.69
CA ILE A 53 14.92 4.66 9.52
C ILE A 53 14.56 6.06 10.00
N LYS A 54 15.34 7.06 9.59
CA LYS A 54 15.05 8.46 9.93
C LYS A 54 13.74 8.90 9.28
N ILE A 55 12.97 9.72 9.98
CA ILE A 55 11.66 10.21 9.53
C ILE A 55 11.74 10.89 8.15
N ASP A 56 12.75 11.73 7.92
CA ASP A 56 12.92 12.40 6.63
C ASP A 56 13.15 11.45 5.47
N LEU A 57 13.83 10.32 5.74
CA LEU A 57 14.00 9.28 4.73
C LEU A 57 12.68 8.50 4.56
N LEU A 58 12.04 8.09 5.66
CA LEU A 58 10.78 7.34 5.63
C LEU A 58 9.70 8.11 4.87
N LEU A 59 9.57 9.41 5.15
CA LEU A 59 8.63 10.33 4.52
C LEU A 59 9.28 11.04 3.31
N SER A 60 9.80 10.24 2.35
CA SER A 60 10.36 10.73 1.09
C SER A 60 9.86 9.92 -0.11
N GLU A 61 9.75 10.57 -1.26
CA GLU A 61 9.41 9.89 -2.53
C GLU A 61 10.41 8.75 -2.83
N GLN A 62 11.68 8.97 -2.52
CA GLN A 62 12.73 7.97 -2.70
C GLN A 62 12.44 6.69 -1.90
N PHE A 63 12.01 6.82 -0.64
CA PHE A 63 11.70 5.66 0.20
C PHE A 63 10.44 4.96 -0.28
N ILE A 64 9.39 5.70 -0.63
CA ILE A 64 8.14 5.19 -1.21
C ILE A 64 8.43 4.31 -2.43
N LYS A 65 9.23 4.80 -3.37
CA LYS A 65 9.65 4.05 -4.57
C LYS A 65 10.54 2.84 -4.22
N SER A 66 11.49 3.03 -3.30
CA SER A 66 12.43 1.98 -2.90
C SER A 66 11.74 0.82 -2.21
N LEU A 67 10.79 1.10 -1.31
CA LEU A 67 10.00 0.08 -0.63
C LEU A 67 9.17 -0.72 -1.65
N HIS A 68 8.43 -0.03 -2.52
CA HIS A 68 7.64 -0.68 -3.57
C HIS A 68 8.52 -1.53 -4.50
N LYS A 69 9.71 -1.03 -4.86
CA LYS A 69 10.68 -1.81 -5.64
C LYS A 69 11.09 -3.08 -4.92
N ARG A 70 11.36 -3.04 -3.62
CA ARG A 70 11.71 -4.22 -2.83
C ARG A 70 10.60 -5.24 -2.78
N MET A 71 9.35 -4.78 -2.64
CA MET A 71 8.17 -5.66 -2.58
C MET A 71 7.88 -6.39 -3.89
N TYR A 72 8.28 -5.82 -5.03
CA TYR A 72 7.76 -6.30 -6.32
C TYR A 72 8.81 -6.52 -7.42
N SER A 73 10.06 -6.10 -7.23
CA SER A 73 11.07 -6.14 -8.31
C SER A 73 11.50 -7.55 -8.73
N GLY A 74 11.24 -8.56 -7.93
CA GLY A 74 11.45 -9.95 -8.33
C GLY A 74 10.42 -10.44 -9.34
N VAL A 75 9.24 -9.82 -9.35
CA VAL A 75 8.11 -10.21 -10.21
C VAL A 75 7.93 -9.24 -11.37
N TRP A 76 8.04 -7.92 -11.11
CA TRP A 76 7.66 -6.88 -12.05
C TRP A 76 8.81 -5.96 -12.45
N LYS A 77 8.93 -5.64 -13.75
CA LYS A 77 9.93 -4.68 -14.27
C LYS A 77 9.63 -3.24 -13.82
N TRP A 78 8.37 -2.87 -13.70
CA TRP A 78 7.92 -1.53 -13.31
C TRP A 78 7.92 -1.28 -11.78
N ALA A 79 8.33 -2.26 -10.96
CA ALA A 79 8.38 -2.11 -9.52
C ALA A 79 9.18 -0.88 -9.08
N GLY A 80 8.57 -0.03 -8.25
CA GLY A 80 9.15 1.24 -7.79
C GLY A 80 9.08 2.40 -8.81
N VAL A 81 8.40 2.19 -9.95
CA VAL A 81 8.17 3.24 -10.96
C VAL A 81 6.71 3.68 -10.87
N PHE A 82 6.46 4.98 -10.78
CA PHE A 82 5.08 5.51 -10.82
C PHE A 82 4.40 5.17 -12.14
N ARG A 83 3.10 4.87 -12.06
CA ARG A 83 2.28 4.60 -13.24
C ARG A 83 2.23 5.84 -14.14
N LYS A 84 2.14 5.57 -15.42
CA LYS A 84 1.88 6.57 -16.47
C LYS A 84 0.50 6.40 -17.10
N SER A 85 -0.14 5.27 -16.80
CA SER A 85 -1.50 4.93 -17.27
C SER A 85 -2.54 5.44 -16.27
N GLU A 86 -3.71 5.81 -16.78
CA GLU A 86 -4.87 6.06 -15.94
C GLU A 86 -5.47 4.73 -15.46
N LYS A 87 -6.06 4.74 -14.27
CA LYS A 87 -6.66 3.57 -13.63
C LYS A 87 -8.12 3.86 -13.29
N ASN A 88 -8.87 2.80 -13.00
CA ASN A 88 -10.25 2.90 -12.50
C ASN A 88 -10.36 3.57 -11.12
N ILE A 89 -9.24 3.66 -10.40
CA ILE A 89 -9.11 4.34 -9.10
C ILE A 89 -7.80 5.14 -9.09
N GLY A 90 -7.72 6.14 -8.24
CA GLY A 90 -6.54 6.99 -8.14
C GLY A 90 -6.74 8.34 -8.81
N ILE A 91 -5.74 9.18 -8.68
CA ILE A 91 -5.69 10.50 -9.32
C ILE A 91 -5.09 10.37 -10.73
N GLU A 92 -5.14 11.45 -11.51
CA GLU A 92 -4.46 11.49 -12.81
C GLU A 92 -2.94 11.27 -12.65
N SER A 93 -2.38 10.45 -13.52
CA SER A 93 -1.00 9.96 -13.40
C SER A 93 0.06 11.07 -13.33
N TRP A 94 -0.17 12.18 -14.01
CA TRP A 94 0.73 13.34 -14.01
C TRP A 94 0.72 14.14 -12.70
N LYS A 95 -0.30 13.98 -11.84
CA LYS A 95 -0.40 14.63 -10.53
C LYS A 95 0.32 13.87 -9.42
N ILE A 96 0.70 12.61 -9.64
CA ILE A 96 1.20 11.72 -8.59
C ILE A 96 2.33 12.34 -7.77
N SER A 97 3.37 12.87 -8.41
CA SER A 97 4.52 13.43 -7.68
C SER A 97 4.15 14.64 -6.84
N THR A 98 3.26 15.52 -7.34
CA THR A 98 2.80 16.70 -6.62
C THR A 98 1.94 16.31 -5.41
N GLU A 99 0.94 15.45 -5.59
CA GLU A 99 0.04 15.00 -4.52
C GLU A 99 0.77 14.17 -3.47
N LEU A 100 1.74 13.35 -3.90
CA LEU A 100 2.59 12.62 -2.97
C LEU A 100 3.44 13.56 -2.14
N LYS A 101 4.05 14.58 -2.76
CA LYS A 101 4.84 15.59 -2.03
C LYS A 101 3.98 16.31 -0.99
N MET A 102 2.78 16.77 -1.38
CA MET A 102 1.84 17.41 -0.46
C MET A 102 1.47 16.49 0.70
N LEU A 103 1.18 15.21 0.44
CA LEU A 103 0.90 14.25 1.50
C LEU A 103 2.08 14.09 2.47
N LEU A 104 3.31 13.99 1.96
CA LEU A 104 4.50 13.82 2.80
C LEU A 104 4.76 15.06 3.68
N ASP A 105 4.55 16.26 3.11
CA ASP A 105 4.66 17.52 3.85
C ASP A 105 3.54 17.64 4.92
N ASP A 106 2.29 17.27 4.59
CA ASP A 106 1.16 17.24 5.53
C ASP A 106 1.44 16.30 6.71
N VAL A 107 1.98 15.10 6.44
CA VAL A 107 2.27 14.12 7.51
C VAL A 107 3.36 14.63 8.45
N LYS A 108 4.41 15.26 7.92
CA LYS A 108 5.44 15.91 8.75
C LYS A 108 4.83 16.99 9.64
N TYR A 109 3.98 17.82 9.07
CA TYR A 109 3.26 18.85 9.81
C TYR A 109 2.38 18.25 10.93
N TRP A 110 1.63 17.16 10.65
CA TRP A 110 0.79 16.50 11.66
C TRP A 110 1.61 15.92 12.80
N ILE A 111 2.79 15.38 12.51
CA ILE A 111 3.71 14.85 13.52
C ILE A 111 4.28 15.99 14.38
N GLU A 112 4.78 17.06 13.77
CA GLU A 112 5.40 18.19 14.45
C GLU A 112 4.43 18.97 15.32
N ASN A 113 3.14 19.02 14.93
CA ASN A 113 2.09 19.79 15.62
C ASN A 113 1.12 18.90 16.41
N GLU A 114 1.39 17.60 16.54
CA GLU A 114 0.53 16.64 17.24
C GLU A 114 -0.96 16.77 16.84
N SER A 115 -1.20 16.96 15.50
CA SER A 115 -2.52 17.31 14.97
C SER A 115 -3.55 16.19 15.14
N TYR A 116 -3.09 14.95 15.23
CA TYR A 116 -3.90 13.74 15.42
C TYR A 116 -3.15 12.75 16.31
N SER A 117 -3.81 11.68 16.76
CA SER A 117 -3.14 10.58 17.46
C SER A 117 -2.16 9.85 16.52
N ASP A 118 -1.15 9.17 17.11
CA ASP A 118 -0.11 8.45 16.37
C ASP A 118 -0.69 7.47 15.33
N ASP A 119 -1.69 6.67 15.76
CA ASP A 119 -2.38 5.73 14.90
C ASP A 119 -3.16 6.44 13.79
N GLU A 120 -3.81 7.53 14.12
CA GLU A 120 -4.61 8.28 13.16
C GLU A 120 -3.72 8.93 12.10
N ILE A 121 -2.53 9.44 12.44
CA ILE A 121 -1.56 9.95 11.46
C ILE A 121 -1.18 8.85 10.48
N ALA A 122 -0.82 7.65 10.96
CA ALA A 122 -0.44 6.53 10.13
C ALA A 122 -1.59 6.07 9.20
N ILE A 123 -2.82 6.04 9.71
CA ILE A 123 -4.00 5.61 8.95
C ILE A 123 -4.44 6.67 7.94
N ARG A 124 -4.36 7.97 8.26
CA ARG A 124 -4.60 9.07 7.32
C ARG A 124 -3.58 9.04 6.18
N PHE A 125 -2.30 8.84 6.49
CA PHE A 125 -1.27 8.62 5.48
C PHE A 125 -1.62 7.45 4.58
N LYS A 126 -1.94 6.27 5.16
CA LYS A 126 -2.30 5.05 4.42
C LYS A 126 -3.48 5.29 3.48
N HIS A 127 -4.52 5.95 3.97
CA HIS A 127 -5.70 6.27 3.17
C HIS A 127 -5.35 7.19 1.99
N ARG A 128 -4.62 8.28 2.25
CA ARG A 128 -4.23 9.25 1.21
C ARG A 128 -3.32 8.64 0.16
N ILE A 129 -2.28 7.88 0.55
CA ILE A 129 -1.35 7.29 -0.44
C ILE A 129 -2.03 6.22 -1.31
N VAL A 130 -2.98 5.44 -0.76
CA VAL A 130 -3.74 4.49 -1.58
C VAL A 130 -4.71 5.19 -2.52
N SER A 131 -5.24 6.35 -2.14
CA SER A 131 -6.10 7.19 -2.98
C SER A 131 -5.30 7.86 -4.11
N ILE A 132 -4.06 8.28 -3.87
CA ILE A 132 -3.15 8.77 -4.94
C ILE A 132 -2.87 7.67 -5.97
N HIS A 133 -2.74 6.43 -5.50
CA HIS A 133 -2.53 5.25 -6.35
C HIS A 133 -1.29 5.35 -7.22
N CYS A 134 -0.12 5.47 -6.57
CA CYS A 134 1.14 5.85 -7.23
C CYS A 134 1.64 4.83 -8.27
N PHE A 135 1.38 3.54 -8.09
CA PHE A 135 1.99 2.46 -8.88
C PHE A 135 0.96 1.71 -9.73
N PRO A 136 1.39 0.97 -10.77
CA PRO A 136 0.49 0.17 -11.60
C PRO A 136 -0.35 -0.84 -10.81
N ASN A 137 0.24 -1.46 -9.77
CA ASN A 137 -0.43 -2.38 -8.85
C ASN A 137 0.29 -2.38 -7.49
N GLY A 138 -0.23 -3.14 -6.50
CA GLY A 138 0.40 -3.30 -5.19
C GLY A 138 0.18 -2.15 -4.21
N ASN A 139 -0.54 -1.09 -4.58
CA ASN A 139 -0.70 0.11 -3.77
C ASN A 139 -1.33 -0.16 -2.39
N GLY A 140 -2.30 -1.08 -2.31
CA GLY A 140 -2.94 -1.43 -1.04
C GLY A 140 -1.98 -2.10 -0.04
N ARG A 141 -1.20 -3.08 -0.49
CA ARG A 141 -0.21 -3.77 0.36
C ARG A 141 0.94 -2.84 0.73
N HIS A 142 1.41 -2.04 -0.23
CA HIS A 142 2.44 -1.03 0.01
C HIS A 142 1.99 0.04 1.03
N SER A 143 0.76 0.55 0.93
CA SER A 143 0.25 1.57 1.85
C SER A 143 0.09 1.05 3.29
N ARG A 144 -0.29 -0.23 3.46
CA ARG A 144 -0.35 -0.86 4.79
C ARG A 144 1.05 -0.97 5.41
N LEU A 145 2.02 -1.50 4.66
CA LEU A 145 3.40 -1.61 5.14
C LEU A 145 4.00 -0.24 5.47
N MET A 146 3.69 0.80 4.70
CA MET A 146 4.11 2.17 5.02
C MET A 146 3.48 2.67 6.34
N ALA A 147 2.19 2.39 6.59
CA ALA A 147 1.54 2.76 7.85
C ALA A 147 2.16 2.01 9.04
N ASP A 148 2.47 0.72 8.88
CA ASP A 148 3.16 -0.08 9.89
C ASP A 148 4.53 0.52 10.22
N LEU A 149 5.28 0.95 9.21
CA LEU A 149 6.58 1.59 9.39
C LEU A 149 6.45 2.97 10.07
N ILE A 150 5.43 3.74 9.76
CA ILE A 150 5.17 5.01 10.45
C ILE A 150 4.84 4.75 11.92
N ALA A 151 3.95 3.81 12.23
CA ALA A 151 3.60 3.45 13.59
C ALA A 151 4.83 2.98 14.38
N GLU A 152 5.64 2.08 13.81
CA GLU A 152 6.80 1.50 14.49
C GLU A 152 8.00 2.45 14.58
N LYS A 153 8.39 3.07 13.45
CA LYS A 153 9.68 3.81 13.37
C LYS A 153 9.59 5.27 13.79
N VAL A 154 8.39 5.86 13.72
CA VAL A 154 8.17 7.26 14.11
C VAL A 154 7.62 7.35 15.53
N PHE A 155 6.65 6.49 15.87
CA PHE A 155 5.89 6.59 17.13
C PHE A 155 6.20 5.49 18.14
N ASP A 156 7.09 4.55 17.81
CA ASP A 156 7.42 3.38 18.67
C ASP A 156 6.16 2.60 19.09
N ARG A 157 5.17 2.48 18.20
CA ARG A 157 3.94 1.75 18.39
C ARG A 157 4.04 0.36 17.74
N LYS A 158 3.23 -0.57 18.22
CA LYS A 158 3.04 -1.87 17.56
C LYS A 158 2.50 -1.65 16.15
N ILE A 159 2.95 -2.45 15.21
CA ILE A 159 2.38 -2.50 13.86
C ILE A 159 0.89 -2.86 13.91
N PHE A 160 0.18 -2.53 12.85
CA PHE A 160 -1.24 -2.86 12.73
C PHE A 160 -1.47 -4.34 12.41
N THR A 161 -2.62 -4.85 12.79
CA THR A 161 -3.05 -6.25 12.56
C THR A 161 -3.86 -6.43 11.28
N TRP A 162 -4.46 -5.35 10.80
CA TRP A 162 -5.23 -5.29 9.55
C TRP A 162 -6.36 -6.34 9.46
N GLY A 163 -7.05 -6.60 10.56
CA GLY A 163 -8.13 -7.58 10.61
C GLY A 163 -7.65 -9.04 10.67
N GLN A 164 -6.36 -9.30 10.92
CA GLN A 164 -5.81 -10.67 10.94
C GLN A 164 -6.09 -11.46 12.22
N SER A 165 -6.80 -10.91 13.17
CA SER A 165 -7.06 -11.58 14.46
C SER A 165 -7.89 -12.86 14.35
N ASN A 166 -8.49 -13.16 13.21
CA ASN A 166 -9.25 -14.39 13.01
C ASN A 166 -9.15 -14.88 11.56
N SER A 167 -8.17 -15.77 11.31
CA SER A 167 -8.17 -16.70 10.19
C SER A 167 -7.57 -16.32 8.84
N ASN A 168 -6.89 -17.27 8.28
CA ASN A 168 -6.67 -17.66 6.88
C ASN A 168 -7.34 -16.79 5.81
N LEU A 169 -6.49 -16.21 4.93
CA LEU A 169 -6.79 -15.65 3.58
C LEU A 169 -8.28 -15.39 3.26
N PRO A 170 -8.73 -14.16 3.26
CA PRO A 170 -10.11 -13.85 2.94
C PRO A 170 -10.34 -13.83 1.43
N SER A 171 -10.85 -14.93 0.93
CA SER A 171 -11.74 -14.90 -0.23
C SER A 171 -13.03 -14.20 0.21
N GLU A 172 -13.49 -13.15 -0.48
CA GLU A 172 -14.85 -12.55 -0.38
C GLU A 172 -15.48 -12.43 1.03
N SER A 173 -14.68 -12.35 2.07
CA SER A 173 -15.16 -12.41 3.45
C SER A 173 -15.77 -11.08 3.87
N ASP A 174 -16.63 -11.16 4.89
CA ASP A 174 -17.21 -10.01 5.60
C ASP A 174 -16.17 -8.96 6.01
N GLU A 175 -14.93 -9.38 6.26
CA GLU A 175 -13.79 -8.52 6.60
C GLU A 175 -13.36 -7.61 5.43
N ARG A 176 -13.33 -8.13 4.19
CA ARG A 176 -13.05 -7.30 3.01
C ARG A 176 -14.15 -6.27 2.79
N SER A 177 -15.40 -6.68 2.99
CA SER A 177 -16.54 -5.77 2.89
C SER A 177 -16.48 -4.68 3.96
N LYS A 178 -16.17 -5.04 5.21
CA LYS A 178 -15.95 -4.10 6.32
C LYS A 178 -14.83 -3.11 5.99
N TYR A 179 -13.69 -3.61 5.53
CA TYR A 179 -12.57 -2.76 5.12
C TYR A 179 -12.95 -1.77 4.01
N LEU A 180 -13.65 -2.21 2.97
CA LEU A 180 -14.10 -1.32 1.89
C LEU A 180 -15.13 -0.29 2.37
N GLN A 181 -16.00 -0.65 3.32
CA GLN A 181 -16.93 0.29 3.94
C GLN A 181 -16.19 1.31 4.80
N ALA A 182 -15.19 0.88 5.59
CA ALA A 182 -14.35 1.75 6.38
C ALA A 182 -13.57 2.77 5.51
N LEU A 183 -13.07 2.32 4.35
CA LEU A 183 -12.45 3.23 3.37
C LEU A 183 -13.43 4.29 2.86
N LYS A 184 -14.67 3.89 2.52
CA LYS A 184 -15.71 4.84 2.04
C LYS A 184 -16.10 5.86 3.11
N LYS A 185 -16.06 5.51 4.40
CA LYS A 185 -16.26 6.47 5.50
C LYS A 185 -15.06 7.41 5.62
N ALA A 186 -13.84 6.88 5.52
CA ALA A 186 -12.62 7.67 5.53
C ALA A 186 -12.54 8.68 4.36
N ASP A 187 -13.10 8.34 3.19
CA ASP A 187 -13.26 9.28 2.05
C ASP A 187 -14.11 10.52 2.42
N ARG A 188 -14.96 10.41 3.44
CA ARG A 188 -15.80 11.49 3.97
C ARG A 188 -15.24 12.15 5.22
N GLY A 189 -14.00 11.77 5.62
CA GLY A 189 -13.31 12.30 6.78
C GLY A 189 -13.56 11.53 8.10
N ASP A 190 -14.35 10.46 8.10
CA ASP A 190 -14.57 9.60 9.26
C ASP A 190 -13.62 8.41 9.23
N PHE A 191 -12.59 8.45 10.08
CA PHE A 191 -11.53 7.45 10.17
C PHE A 191 -11.77 6.39 11.27
N GLY A 192 -12.84 6.49 12.06
CA GLY A 192 -13.10 5.62 13.21
C GLY A 192 -13.07 4.14 12.85
N ASP A 193 -13.92 3.72 11.90
CA ASP A 193 -14.01 2.32 11.47
C ASP A 193 -12.68 1.81 10.86
N LEU A 194 -11.92 2.67 10.18
CA LEU A 194 -10.66 2.27 9.56
C LEU A 194 -9.55 2.08 10.61
N LEU A 195 -9.55 2.88 11.66
CA LEU A 195 -8.67 2.72 12.82
C LEU A 195 -8.98 1.43 13.58
N GLU A 196 -10.26 1.17 13.86
CA GLU A 196 -10.72 -0.05 14.51
C GLU A 196 -10.30 -1.29 13.70
N PHE A 197 -10.58 -1.29 12.40
CA PHE A 197 -10.18 -2.37 11.49
C PHE A 197 -8.66 -2.59 11.48
N ALA A 198 -7.87 -1.52 11.50
CA ALA A 198 -6.42 -1.64 11.46
C ALA A 198 -5.85 -2.28 12.74
N ARG A 199 -6.52 -2.12 13.88
CA ARG A 199 -6.10 -2.66 15.19
C ARG A 199 -6.79 -3.98 15.59
N SER A 200 -7.80 -4.44 14.82
CA SER A 200 -8.54 -5.68 15.10
C SER A 200 -7.79 -6.96 14.74
#